data_485b2526ea6644dd0def4fd615878ea6
#
_entry.id   485b2526ea6644dd0def4fd615878ea6
#
_cell.length_a   1.000
_cell.length_b   1.000
_cell.length_c   1.000
_cell.angle_alpha   90.00
_cell.angle_beta   90.00
_cell.angle_gamma   90.00
#
_symmetry.space_group_name_H-M   'P 1'
#
loop_
_entity.id
_entity.type
_entity.pdbx_description
1 polymer ?
#
loop_
_entity_poly.entity_id
_entity_poly.type
_entity_poly.pdbx_seq_one_letter_code
_entity_poly.pdbx_strand_id
1 'polypeptide(L)'
;WLRAQLADRPAPNRRLSFAAPAGIIVLLAVQLFPWFTGNALTPSLLRDEDLPEHVTDLADWLDDVDADDGAGRVWEIPASDFANYRWGGTVDPVLPGLIDRPYLARELVPQGGAGTADLVNAFERRLPEGWFEPETLPAIADRLGVDTIVTRNDLEHERYRLARPGMLWTDVTDVLGEPEFSGPTVSDDPVIPVLDERTLARPDAADSFPVVAAFDLPATTPAVTTATATAPIVLAGSGEGIVDLAGAGLLDSERPVLYAGTLADAVDAGSFDPAMVGPDTWWVVSDTNRRQGRHWSTVSANLGALEAAGPLQLDDDPGDNRLDLFDAEGDDELARQTVGVHVADVVDVRSSYYGYRVAYTPEDAPWFAVDGDPSTAWRAGIFDEVDGLVWEVDLRDPAPATAVEILQPVTGATNRFITRARITLDDSVSFDVDLDDRSRALPGQTIEIPSDFGVESYTSLRIEVLADNVGEISSYVGQPGIGLAEVRIPGVSDDRVVRVPSLDAFGVVDTDALGDQRTSWLFTRQRLDPATSNQFDAEPFLVRSF
;
A
#
# COMPACT_ATOMS: atom_id res chain seq x y z
N TRP A 1 0.43 52.32 26.65
CA TRP A 1 -0.74 52.05 27.50
C TRP A 1 -0.32 51.48 28.86
N LEU A 2 0.52 50.47 28.96
CA LEU A 2 1.03 49.90 30.20
C LEU A 2 1.83 50.93 31.04
N ARG A 3 2.58 51.86 30.43
CA ARG A 3 3.31 52.93 31.13
C ARG A 3 2.39 53.99 31.77
N ALA A 4 1.22 54.28 31.19
CA ALA A 4 0.27 55.23 31.71
C ALA A 4 -0.50 54.71 32.95
N GLN A 5 -0.76 53.38 33.02
CA GLN A 5 -1.42 52.79 34.18
C GLN A 5 -0.49 52.56 35.38
N LEU A 6 0.82 52.66 35.19
CA LEU A 6 1.81 52.44 36.29
C LEU A 6 2.23 53.78 36.98
N ALA A 7 1.80 54.93 36.42
CA ALA A 7 2.22 56.25 36.97
C ALA A 7 1.56 56.64 38.30
N ASP A 8 0.41 56.02 38.63
CA ASP A 8 -0.37 56.37 39.86
C ASP A 8 -0.25 55.36 41.01
N ARG A 9 0.74 54.50 40.97
CA ARG A 9 0.97 53.54 42.07
C ARG A 9 2.10 54.01 42.98
N PRO A 10 1.95 53.86 44.32
CA PRO A 10 3.02 54.17 45.26
C PRO A 10 4.26 53.38 44.89
N ALA A 11 5.43 54.02 44.93
CA ALA A 11 6.71 53.50 44.46
C ALA A 11 6.92 52.05 44.91
N PRO A 12 6.98 51.08 43.99
CA PRO A 12 7.16 49.68 44.36
C PRO A 12 8.53 49.52 45.03
N ASN A 13 8.55 48.77 46.14
CA ASN A 13 9.80 48.39 46.77
C ASN A 13 10.79 47.96 45.67
N ARG A 14 11.95 48.62 45.64
CA ARG A 14 12.99 48.42 44.59
C ARG A 14 13.36 46.95 44.39
N ARG A 15 13.10 46.11 45.39
CA ARG A 15 13.26 44.64 45.33
C ARG A 15 12.18 43.93 44.49
N LEU A 16 10.96 44.43 44.43
CA LEU A 16 9.86 43.87 43.64
C LEU A 16 9.97 44.23 42.15
N SER A 17 10.64 45.36 41.81
CA SER A 17 10.84 45.74 40.38
C SER A 17 11.83 44.82 39.63
N PHE A 18 12.66 44.08 40.35
CA PHE A 18 13.55 43.08 39.77
C PHE A 18 12.97 41.66 39.74
N ALA A 19 11.90 41.40 40.48
CA ALA A 19 11.32 40.04 40.56
C ALA A 19 10.68 39.60 39.24
N ALA A 20 10.00 40.49 38.53
CA ALA A 20 9.39 40.17 37.25
C ALA A 20 10.43 39.88 36.16
N PRO A 21 11.45 40.74 35.91
CA PRO A 21 12.50 40.40 34.93
C PRO A 21 13.31 39.18 35.36
N ALA A 22 13.59 38.96 36.61
CA ALA A 22 14.26 37.75 37.10
C ALA A 22 13.41 36.49 36.83
N GLY A 23 12.10 36.56 37.07
CA GLY A 23 11.18 35.46 36.75
C GLY A 23 11.13 35.15 35.25
N ILE A 24 11.13 36.16 34.39
CA ILE A 24 11.19 36.00 32.94
C ILE A 24 12.52 35.35 32.52
N ILE A 25 13.64 35.79 33.09
CA ILE A 25 14.96 35.19 32.79
C ILE A 25 14.99 33.72 33.19
N VAL A 26 14.46 33.38 34.35
CA VAL A 26 14.39 31.99 34.83
C VAL A 26 13.49 31.14 33.92
N LEU A 27 12.32 31.65 33.52
CA LEU A 27 11.44 30.97 32.59
C LEU A 27 12.09 30.75 31.22
N LEU A 28 12.78 31.78 30.71
CA LEU A 28 13.54 31.65 29.44
C LEU A 28 14.68 30.65 29.59
N ALA A 29 15.41 30.67 30.69
CA ALA A 29 16.49 29.72 30.94
C ALA A 29 15.97 28.27 31.01
N VAL A 30 14.82 28.05 31.65
CA VAL A 30 14.17 26.72 31.69
C VAL A 30 13.68 26.29 30.31
N GLN A 31 13.05 27.19 29.57
CA GLN A 31 12.57 26.88 28.24
C GLN A 31 13.70 26.68 27.21
N LEU A 32 14.79 27.40 27.33
CA LEU A 32 15.96 27.27 26.48
C LEU A 32 16.93 26.19 26.94
N PHE A 33 16.71 25.60 28.13
CA PHE A 33 17.59 24.56 28.67
C PHE A 33 17.83 23.40 27.70
N PRO A 34 16.82 22.87 26.97
CA PRO A 34 17.04 21.82 25.98
C PRO A 34 18.01 22.25 24.86
N TRP A 35 17.97 23.52 24.46
CA TRP A 35 18.89 24.06 23.43
C TRP A 35 20.35 24.10 23.92
N PHE A 36 20.53 24.47 25.18
CA PHE A 36 21.88 24.54 25.78
C PHE A 36 22.46 23.17 26.12
N THR A 37 21.62 22.17 26.26
CA THR A 37 22.05 20.79 26.59
C THR A 37 22.12 19.89 25.37
N GLY A 38 21.81 20.40 24.15
CA GLY A 38 21.74 19.60 22.95
C GLY A 38 20.49 18.71 22.83
N ASN A 39 19.58 18.75 23.82
CA ASN A 39 18.37 17.92 23.86
C ASN A 39 17.15 18.61 23.21
N ALA A 40 17.36 19.61 22.38
CA ALA A 40 16.28 20.30 21.66
C ALA A 40 15.66 19.45 20.55
N LEU A 41 16.41 18.49 20.05
CA LEU A 41 15.97 17.50 19.06
C LEU A 41 15.97 16.11 19.71
N THR A 42 15.02 15.29 19.34
CA THR A 42 15.07 13.87 19.71
C THR A 42 16.30 13.24 19.07
N PRO A 43 16.97 12.27 19.72
CA PRO A 43 18.14 11.60 19.13
C PRO A 43 17.88 11.06 17.72
N SER A 44 16.67 10.60 17.45
CA SER A 44 16.24 10.11 16.14
C SER A 44 16.12 11.17 15.04
N LEU A 45 16.21 12.46 15.38
CA LEU A 45 16.24 13.57 14.42
C LEU A 45 17.61 14.23 14.33
N LEU A 46 18.58 13.78 15.15
CA LEU A 46 19.95 14.20 15.03
C LEU A 46 20.55 13.47 13.80
N ARG A 47 21.12 14.25 12.89
CA ARG A 47 21.99 13.72 11.86
C ARG A 47 23.40 13.73 12.41
N ASP A 48 23.99 12.55 12.54
CA ASP A 48 25.42 12.48 12.73
C ASP A 48 26.11 12.85 11.42
N GLU A 49 27.05 13.76 11.48
CA GLU A 49 27.85 14.15 10.30
C GLU A 49 28.93 13.09 9.98
N ASP A 50 29.26 12.27 10.98
CA ASP A 50 30.25 11.20 10.86
C ASP A 50 29.50 9.85 10.64
N LEU A 51 29.80 9.19 9.52
CA LEU A 51 29.32 7.83 9.28
C LEU A 51 29.99 6.83 10.20
N PRO A 52 29.28 5.81 10.72
CA PRO A 52 29.90 4.73 11.45
C PRO A 52 30.94 3.97 10.60
N GLU A 53 32.03 3.53 11.22
CA GLU A 53 33.12 2.82 10.57
C GLU A 53 32.64 1.57 9.79
N HIS A 54 31.64 0.84 10.32
CA HIS A 54 31.09 -0.32 9.63
C HIS A 54 30.38 0.01 8.29
N VAL A 55 29.91 1.24 8.10
CA VAL A 55 29.30 1.68 6.84
C VAL A 55 30.37 2.02 5.82
N THR A 56 31.43 2.74 6.26
CA THR A 56 32.58 3.08 5.38
C THR A 56 33.37 1.84 5.01
N ASP A 57 33.59 0.91 5.95
CA ASP A 57 34.28 -0.35 5.69
C ASP A 57 33.52 -1.22 4.68
N LEU A 58 32.16 -1.25 4.79
CA LEU A 58 31.33 -1.94 3.80
C LEU A 58 31.44 -1.30 2.42
N ALA A 59 31.41 0.05 2.34
CA ALA A 59 31.51 0.76 1.08
C ALA A 59 32.87 0.51 0.42
N ASP A 60 33.96 0.61 1.18
CA ASP A 60 35.31 0.33 0.71
C ASP A 60 35.44 -1.13 0.20
N TRP A 61 34.86 -2.08 0.94
CA TRP A 61 34.86 -3.49 0.53
C TRP A 61 34.08 -3.70 -0.78
N LEU A 62 32.90 -3.07 -0.93
CA LEU A 62 32.07 -3.17 -2.13
C LEU A 62 32.79 -2.63 -3.38
N ASP A 63 33.56 -1.56 -3.24
CA ASP A 63 34.30 -0.98 -4.34
C ASP A 63 35.60 -1.76 -4.66
N ASP A 64 36.22 -2.40 -3.65
CA ASP A 64 37.44 -3.19 -3.82
C ASP A 64 37.20 -4.55 -4.52
N VAL A 65 36.06 -5.20 -4.27
CA VAL A 65 35.74 -6.55 -4.81
C VAL A 65 35.60 -6.54 -6.33
N ASP A 66 35.20 -5.42 -6.93
CA ASP A 66 34.84 -5.34 -8.35
C ASP A 66 35.77 -4.50 -9.23
N ALA A 67 36.92 -4.18 -8.76
CA ALA A 67 37.89 -3.37 -9.54
C ALA A 67 38.26 -3.99 -10.92
N ASP A 68 37.94 -5.26 -11.19
CA ASP A 68 38.44 -5.98 -12.37
C ASP A 68 37.39 -6.52 -13.37
N ASP A 69 36.09 -6.68 -13.04
CA ASP A 69 35.14 -7.37 -13.95
C ASP A 69 33.68 -6.88 -13.81
N GLY A 70 33.26 -5.93 -14.60
CA GLY A 70 31.88 -5.59 -14.95
C GLY A 70 30.79 -5.96 -13.92
N ALA A 71 30.82 -5.32 -12.76
CA ALA A 71 29.98 -5.60 -11.60
C ALA A 71 28.48 -5.60 -11.91
N GLY A 72 27.77 -6.53 -11.33
CA GLY A 72 26.31 -6.48 -11.20
C GLY A 72 25.87 -5.38 -10.24
N ARG A 73 24.62 -5.41 -9.86
CA ARG A 73 24.05 -4.45 -8.91
C ARG A 73 24.24 -4.91 -7.47
N VAL A 74 24.47 -3.96 -6.58
CA VAL A 74 24.32 -4.15 -5.14
C VAL A 74 22.85 -3.94 -4.78
N TRP A 75 22.23 -4.89 -4.09
CA TRP A 75 20.86 -4.77 -3.61
C TRP A 75 20.82 -4.71 -2.08
N GLU A 76 20.38 -3.59 -1.56
CA GLU A 76 20.23 -3.37 -0.13
C GLU A 76 18.85 -3.83 0.35
N ILE A 77 18.80 -4.74 1.33
CA ILE A 77 17.59 -5.26 1.97
C ILE A 77 17.70 -5.22 3.52
N PRO A 78 16.61 -4.97 4.26
CA PRO A 78 15.36 -4.44 3.76
C PRO A 78 15.53 -2.96 3.42
N ALA A 79 14.81 -2.50 2.42
CA ALA A 79 14.70 -1.08 2.17
C ALA A 79 13.70 -0.42 3.13
N SER A 80 13.80 0.89 3.27
CA SER A 80 12.94 1.69 4.13
C SER A 80 12.38 2.88 3.36
N ASP A 81 11.13 3.25 3.63
CA ASP A 81 10.55 4.49 3.09
C ASP A 81 11.37 5.73 3.48
N PHE A 82 11.97 5.69 4.66
CA PHE A 82 12.94 6.68 5.13
C PHE A 82 14.08 5.95 5.85
N ALA A 83 15.31 6.19 5.42
CA ALA A 83 16.48 5.58 6.01
C ALA A 83 16.73 6.13 7.43
N ASN A 84 16.29 5.37 8.41
CA ASN A 84 16.39 5.69 9.82
C ASN A 84 17.19 4.57 10.51
N TYR A 85 18.44 4.85 10.72
CA TYR A 85 19.37 3.90 11.31
C TYR A 85 19.43 4.05 12.83
N ARG A 86 19.86 3.04 13.55
CA ARG A 86 20.12 3.10 14.99
C ARG A 86 21.14 4.19 15.37
N TRP A 87 22.01 4.57 14.47
CA TRP A 87 23.02 5.60 14.66
C TRP A 87 22.59 6.98 14.17
N GLY A 88 21.54 7.12 13.37
CA GLY A 88 21.02 8.42 12.89
C GLY A 88 20.04 8.32 11.75
N GLY A 89 19.29 9.38 11.49
CA GLY A 89 18.33 9.48 10.39
C GLY A 89 18.92 10.26 9.23
N THR A 90 19.02 9.65 8.06
CA THR A 90 19.54 10.29 6.84
C THR A 90 18.46 10.64 5.82
N VAL A 91 17.24 10.14 6.00
CA VAL A 91 16.11 10.22 5.07
C VAL A 91 16.31 9.29 3.87
N ASP A 92 17.38 9.46 3.12
CA ASP A 92 17.72 8.58 2.00
C ASP A 92 18.78 7.54 2.42
N PRO A 93 18.82 6.37 1.77
CA PRO A 93 19.88 5.38 1.96
C PRO A 93 21.28 6.00 1.74
N VAL A 94 22.26 5.65 2.57
CA VAL A 94 23.59 6.27 2.49
C VAL A 94 24.51 5.57 1.49
N LEU A 95 24.31 4.29 1.25
CA LEU A 95 25.19 3.50 0.39
C LEU A 95 25.34 4.04 -1.03
N PRO A 96 24.25 4.50 -1.72
CA PRO A 96 24.37 5.04 -3.07
C PRO A 96 25.30 6.26 -3.21
N GLY A 97 25.52 6.96 -2.11
CA GLY A 97 26.44 8.11 -2.06
C GLY A 97 27.89 7.75 -1.74
N LEU A 98 28.18 6.48 -1.44
CA LEU A 98 29.47 6.02 -0.97
C LEU A 98 30.17 5.04 -1.94
N ILE A 99 29.42 4.35 -2.79
CA ILE A 99 29.93 3.33 -3.72
C ILE A 99 29.81 3.79 -5.16
N ASP A 100 30.73 3.32 -5.99
CA ASP A 100 30.72 3.56 -7.44
C ASP A 100 29.97 2.47 -8.23
N ARG A 101 29.47 1.42 -7.55
CA ARG A 101 28.76 0.30 -8.15
C ARG A 101 27.30 0.64 -8.48
N PRO A 102 26.70 0.01 -9.51
CA PRO A 102 25.26 0.06 -9.73
C PRO A 102 24.51 -0.43 -8.47
N TYR A 103 23.47 0.29 -8.11
CA TYR A 103 22.76 0.09 -6.85
C TYR A 103 21.27 -0.12 -7.05
N LEU A 104 20.65 -0.91 -6.20
CA LEU A 104 19.22 -1.18 -6.15
C LEU A 104 18.72 -1.12 -4.71
N ALA A 105 17.72 -0.31 -4.46
CA ALA A 105 16.93 -0.33 -3.24
C ALA A 105 15.50 0.13 -3.53
N ARG A 106 14.57 -0.34 -2.72
CA ARG A 106 13.23 0.23 -2.71
C ARG A 106 13.26 1.57 -1.98
N GLU A 107 12.65 2.57 -2.58
CA GLU A 107 12.49 3.90 -1.99
C GLU A 107 11.02 4.31 -1.94
N LEU A 108 10.70 5.31 -1.09
CA LEU A 108 9.34 5.84 -0.98
C LEU A 108 8.82 6.37 -2.32
N VAL A 109 9.67 7.14 -3.02
CA VAL A 109 9.39 7.64 -4.36
C VAL A 109 10.25 6.84 -5.34
N PRO A 110 9.67 5.86 -6.05
CA PRO A 110 10.45 5.00 -6.93
C PRO A 110 11.09 5.81 -8.06
N GLN A 111 12.39 5.59 -8.27
CA GLN A 111 13.15 6.16 -9.36
C GLN A 111 13.54 5.05 -10.33
N GLY A 112 13.26 5.24 -11.59
CA GLY A 112 13.56 4.24 -12.63
C GLY A 112 12.32 3.78 -13.38
N GLY A 113 12.44 2.65 -14.09
CA GLY A 113 11.33 2.10 -14.86
C GLY A 113 10.23 1.50 -13.96
N ALA A 114 8.96 1.76 -14.28
CA ALA A 114 7.82 1.30 -13.51
C ALA A 114 7.84 -0.22 -13.22
N GLY A 115 8.18 -1.04 -14.22
CA GLY A 115 8.24 -2.50 -14.07
C GLY A 115 9.31 -2.98 -13.07
N THR A 116 10.48 -2.32 -13.02
CA THR A 116 11.53 -2.63 -12.04
C THR A 116 11.10 -2.21 -10.64
N ALA A 117 10.58 -0.99 -10.51
CA ALA A 117 10.10 -0.49 -9.22
C ALA A 117 8.98 -1.36 -8.65
N ASP A 118 8.06 -1.83 -9.49
CA ASP A 118 6.98 -2.73 -9.09
C ASP A 118 7.51 -4.09 -8.63
N LEU A 119 8.48 -4.67 -9.35
CA LEU A 119 9.11 -5.94 -8.95
C LEU A 119 9.84 -5.82 -7.60
N VAL A 120 10.61 -4.75 -7.42
CA VAL A 120 11.31 -4.49 -6.15
C VAL A 120 10.31 -4.29 -5.01
N ASN A 121 9.27 -3.51 -5.24
CA ASN A 121 8.19 -3.33 -4.26
C ASN A 121 7.48 -4.65 -3.94
N ALA A 122 7.17 -5.47 -4.93
CA ALA A 122 6.50 -6.74 -4.77
C ALA A 122 7.32 -7.73 -3.91
N PHE A 123 8.63 -7.73 -4.07
CA PHE A 123 9.53 -8.55 -3.27
C PHE A 123 9.69 -7.99 -1.85
N GLU A 124 10.10 -6.73 -1.73
CA GLU A 124 10.49 -6.11 -0.47
C GLU A 124 9.37 -6.05 0.58
N ARG A 125 8.12 -5.82 0.16
CA ARG A 125 7.00 -5.77 1.10
C ARG A 125 6.70 -7.10 1.77
N ARG A 126 7.09 -8.24 1.17
CA ARG A 126 6.92 -9.57 1.77
C ARG A 126 7.77 -9.74 3.03
N LEU A 127 8.89 -9.03 3.12
CA LEU A 127 9.78 -9.06 4.27
C LEU A 127 9.09 -8.59 5.57
N PRO A 128 8.55 -7.36 5.66
CA PRO A 128 7.88 -6.89 6.87
C PRO A 128 6.53 -7.59 7.12
N GLU A 129 5.88 -8.13 6.09
CA GLU A 129 4.57 -8.76 6.23
C GLU A 129 4.64 -10.22 6.67
N GLY A 130 5.85 -10.80 6.71
CA GLY A 130 6.10 -12.12 7.27
C GLY A 130 5.64 -13.28 6.38
N TRP A 131 5.56 -13.06 5.07
CA TRP A 131 5.30 -14.10 4.07
C TRP A 131 6.35 -14.12 2.96
N PHE A 132 7.54 -13.67 3.30
CA PHE A 132 8.72 -13.78 2.50
C PHE A 132 9.11 -15.26 2.32
N GLU A 133 9.39 -15.63 1.10
CA GLU A 133 9.88 -16.94 0.69
C GLU A 133 11.36 -16.81 0.33
N PRO A 134 12.28 -17.16 1.25
CA PRO A 134 13.70 -16.90 1.07
C PRO A 134 14.29 -17.49 -0.21
N GLU A 135 13.77 -18.63 -0.66
CA GLU A 135 14.21 -19.32 -1.87
C GLU A 135 13.97 -18.50 -3.15
N THR A 136 13.12 -17.48 -3.10
CA THR A 136 12.87 -16.59 -4.24
C THR A 136 13.99 -15.58 -4.46
N LEU A 137 14.78 -15.27 -3.41
CA LEU A 137 15.79 -14.23 -3.42
C LEU A 137 16.84 -14.41 -4.54
N PRO A 138 17.48 -15.57 -4.74
CA PRO A 138 18.46 -15.73 -5.81
C PRO A 138 17.86 -15.57 -7.22
N ALA A 139 16.64 -16.09 -7.44
CA ALA A 139 15.99 -16.01 -8.74
C ALA A 139 15.56 -14.57 -9.09
N ILE A 140 15.10 -13.80 -8.13
CA ILE A 140 14.73 -12.40 -8.32
C ILE A 140 15.97 -11.53 -8.48
N ALA A 141 17.02 -11.77 -7.68
CA ALA A 141 18.30 -11.08 -7.80
C ALA A 141 18.91 -11.26 -9.21
N ASP A 142 18.90 -12.49 -9.74
CA ASP A 142 19.34 -12.77 -11.11
C ASP A 142 18.58 -11.93 -12.15
N ARG A 143 17.24 -11.82 -12.02
CA ARG A 143 16.42 -10.99 -12.93
C ARG A 143 16.72 -9.51 -12.86
N LEU A 144 17.14 -9.04 -11.69
CA LEU A 144 17.50 -7.64 -11.46
C LEU A 144 18.97 -7.34 -11.78
N GLY A 145 19.74 -8.35 -12.20
CA GLY A 145 21.18 -8.21 -12.46
C GLY A 145 21.96 -7.86 -11.19
N VAL A 146 21.56 -8.49 -10.08
CA VAL A 146 22.18 -8.34 -8.77
C VAL A 146 23.19 -9.46 -8.55
N ASP A 147 24.37 -9.13 -8.13
CA ASP A 147 25.42 -10.07 -7.75
C ASP A 147 25.79 -9.99 -6.26
N THR A 148 25.42 -8.91 -5.58
CA THR A 148 25.70 -8.72 -4.16
C THR A 148 24.45 -8.27 -3.41
N ILE A 149 24.09 -9.01 -2.35
CA ILE A 149 23.02 -8.63 -1.43
C ILE A 149 23.64 -8.02 -0.18
N VAL A 150 23.17 -6.85 0.22
CA VAL A 150 23.55 -6.19 1.47
C VAL A 150 22.40 -6.21 2.44
N THR A 151 22.61 -6.79 3.63
CA THR A 151 21.60 -6.73 4.72
C THR A 151 21.89 -5.56 5.65
N ARG A 152 20.86 -4.75 5.92
CA ARG A 152 20.90 -3.58 6.81
C ARG A 152 20.16 -3.89 8.11
N ASN A 153 20.88 -4.46 9.06
CA ASN A 153 20.33 -4.81 10.37
C ASN A 153 20.42 -3.64 11.37
N ASP A 154 20.95 -2.50 10.94
CA ASP A 154 21.07 -1.26 11.71
C ASP A 154 19.89 -0.29 11.53
N LEU A 155 18.88 -0.64 10.73
CA LEU A 155 17.67 0.15 10.58
C LEU A 155 16.78 0.08 11.85
N GLU A 156 16.13 1.19 12.21
CA GLU A 156 15.06 1.22 13.22
C GLU A 156 13.79 0.56 12.68
N HIS A 157 13.75 -0.77 12.66
CA HIS A 157 12.66 -1.54 12.06
C HIS A 157 11.28 -1.25 12.68
N GLU A 158 11.22 -0.84 13.94
CA GLU A 158 9.97 -0.55 14.65
C GLU A 158 9.28 0.71 14.13
N ARG A 159 10.06 1.66 13.62
CA ARG A 159 9.54 2.97 13.21
C ARG A 159 8.68 2.89 11.96
N TYR A 160 9.14 2.13 10.97
CA TYR A 160 8.48 2.00 9.66
C TYR A 160 7.98 0.59 9.38
N ARG A 161 7.85 -0.24 10.43
CA ARG A 161 7.40 -1.63 10.33
C ARG A 161 8.20 -2.45 9.33
N LEU A 162 9.52 -2.30 9.36
CA LEU A 162 10.42 -3.05 8.49
C LEU A 162 10.54 -4.50 8.94
N ALA A 163 11.22 -5.32 8.12
CA ALA A 163 11.59 -6.67 8.50
C ALA A 163 12.41 -6.66 9.80
N ARG A 164 12.13 -7.61 10.67
CA ARG A 164 12.88 -7.77 11.93
C ARG A 164 14.25 -8.35 11.63
N PRO A 165 15.34 -7.71 12.09
CA PRO A 165 16.68 -8.12 11.71
C PRO A 165 16.98 -9.58 11.97
N GLY A 166 16.62 -10.13 13.13
CA GLY A 166 16.88 -11.54 13.45
C GLY A 166 16.16 -12.54 12.55
N MET A 167 14.92 -12.22 12.11
CA MET A 167 14.17 -13.05 11.17
C MET A 167 14.79 -12.96 9.77
N LEU A 168 15.04 -11.74 9.29
CA LEU A 168 15.66 -11.54 8.00
C LEU A 168 17.04 -12.20 7.91
N TRP A 169 17.84 -12.05 8.96
CA TRP A 169 19.17 -12.68 9.05
C TRP A 169 19.10 -14.19 8.91
N THR A 170 18.19 -14.83 9.67
CA THR A 170 17.97 -16.27 9.57
C THR A 170 17.57 -16.67 8.16
N ASP A 171 16.56 -16.00 7.58
CA ASP A 171 16.03 -16.32 6.26
C ASP A 171 17.10 -16.17 5.16
N VAL A 172 17.90 -15.11 5.23
CA VAL A 172 18.94 -14.85 4.22
C VAL A 172 20.09 -15.85 4.36
N THR A 173 20.56 -16.13 5.59
CA THR A 173 21.66 -17.08 5.81
C THR A 173 21.27 -18.53 5.50
N ASP A 174 20.03 -18.91 5.68
CA ASP A 174 19.53 -20.23 5.30
C ASP A 174 19.64 -20.49 3.80
N VAL A 175 19.53 -19.44 2.96
CA VAL A 175 19.57 -19.55 1.50
C VAL A 175 20.93 -19.21 0.93
N LEU A 176 21.57 -18.13 1.41
CA LEU A 176 22.83 -17.63 0.84
C LEU A 176 24.07 -18.16 1.58
N GLY A 177 23.91 -18.69 2.80
CA GLY A 177 25.02 -19.17 3.62
C GLY A 177 25.73 -18.05 4.38
N GLU A 178 27.04 -18.17 4.57
CA GLU A 178 27.87 -17.20 5.29
C GLU A 178 28.14 -15.97 4.41
N PRO A 179 28.10 -14.76 4.97
CA PRO A 179 28.43 -13.54 4.22
C PRO A 179 29.93 -13.42 3.92
N GLU A 180 30.29 -12.79 2.82
CA GLU A 180 31.68 -12.46 2.48
C GLU A 180 32.19 -11.24 3.26
N PHE A 181 31.28 -10.32 3.63
CA PHE A 181 31.60 -9.21 4.53
C PHE A 181 30.64 -9.19 5.72
N SER A 182 31.19 -8.94 6.92
CA SER A 182 30.41 -8.80 8.15
C SER A 182 30.92 -7.64 8.98
N GLY A 183 30.02 -6.72 9.29
CA GLY A 183 30.27 -5.68 10.29
C GLY A 183 30.26 -6.24 11.72
N PRO A 184 30.35 -5.37 12.74
CA PRO A 184 30.28 -5.77 14.14
C PRO A 184 28.97 -6.50 14.45
N THR A 185 29.05 -7.56 15.28
CA THR A 185 27.89 -8.30 15.74
C THR A 185 27.16 -7.49 16.81
N VAL A 186 25.83 -7.39 16.67
CA VAL A 186 24.92 -6.78 17.63
C VAL A 186 23.87 -7.79 18.07
N SER A 187 23.29 -7.56 19.25
CA SER A 187 22.10 -8.30 19.69
C SER A 187 20.83 -7.58 19.23
N ASP A 188 19.77 -8.34 19.05
CA ASP A 188 18.45 -7.75 18.82
C ASP A 188 17.98 -7.04 20.10
N ASP A 189 18.08 -5.72 20.10
CA ASP A 189 17.67 -4.84 21.21
C ASP A 189 16.68 -3.81 20.66
N PRO A 190 15.41 -4.18 20.50
CA PRO A 190 14.41 -3.31 19.91
C PRO A 190 14.11 -2.12 20.81
N VAL A 191 13.98 -0.92 20.22
CA VAL A 191 13.58 0.32 20.92
C VAL A 191 12.21 0.15 21.58
N ILE A 192 11.32 -0.58 20.92
CA ILE A 192 10.01 -0.96 21.44
C ILE A 192 9.91 -2.49 21.39
N PRO A 193 10.05 -3.19 22.53
CA PRO A 193 9.88 -4.63 22.56
C PRO A 193 8.46 -5.01 22.16
N VAL A 194 8.32 -5.78 21.09
CA VAL A 194 7.04 -6.30 20.62
C VAL A 194 7.07 -7.81 20.71
N LEU A 195 6.14 -8.37 21.46
CA LEU A 195 5.85 -9.79 21.47
C LEU A 195 4.50 -9.99 20.79
N ASP A 196 4.52 -10.48 19.59
CA ASP A 196 3.34 -10.72 18.75
C ASP A 196 3.39 -12.13 18.13
N GLU A 197 2.42 -12.45 17.30
CA GLU A 197 2.31 -13.73 16.63
C GLU A 197 3.53 -14.04 15.75
N ARG A 198 4.14 -13.04 15.14
CA ARG A 198 5.35 -13.22 14.32
C ARG A 198 6.52 -13.70 15.16
N THR A 199 6.77 -13.04 16.29
CA THR A 199 7.82 -13.43 17.24
C THR A 199 7.57 -14.85 17.77
N LEU A 200 6.31 -15.19 18.06
CA LEU A 200 5.94 -16.53 18.55
C LEU A 200 6.05 -17.61 17.47
N ALA A 201 5.82 -17.25 16.21
CA ALA A 201 5.91 -18.16 15.08
C ALA A 201 7.36 -18.46 14.64
N ARG A 202 8.29 -17.59 14.98
CA ARG A 202 9.70 -17.66 14.57
C ARG A 202 10.65 -17.74 15.78
N PRO A 203 10.55 -18.83 16.59
CA PRO A 203 11.46 -19.04 17.71
C PRO A 203 12.90 -19.35 17.27
N ASP A 204 13.11 -19.58 15.99
CA ASP A 204 14.38 -19.82 15.31
C ASP A 204 15.10 -18.53 14.91
N ALA A 205 14.42 -17.36 14.97
CA ALA A 205 15.03 -16.09 14.63
C ALA A 205 16.29 -15.82 15.45
N ALA A 206 17.33 -15.32 14.78
CA ALA A 206 18.63 -15.09 15.43
C ALA A 206 18.55 -13.97 16.47
N ASP A 207 19.11 -14.23 17.66
CA ASP A 207 19.22 -13.23 18.75
C ASP A 207 20.39 -12.26 18.54
N SER A 208 21.32 -12.59 17.64
CA SER A 208 22.50 -11.78 17.32
C SER A 208 22.88 -11.93 15.85
N PHE A 209 23.29 -10.84 15.24
CA PHE A 209 23.61 -10.76 13.82
C PHE A 209 24.59 -9.60 13.56
N PRO A 210 25.29 -9.58 12.41
CA PRO A 210 26.08 -8.42 12.03
C PRO A 210 25.18 -7.18 11.79
N VAL A 211 25.67 -6.02 12.19
CA VAL A 211 24.98 -4.73 11.97
C VAL A 211 24.75 -4.45 10.49
N VAL A 212 25.69 -4.86 9.64
CA VAL A 212 25.61 -4.94 8.19
C VAL A 212 26.34 -6.18 7.71
N ALA A 213 25.89 -6.79 6.62
CA ALA A 213 26.60 -7.89 5.99
C ALA A 213 26.39 -7.86 4.47
N ALA A 214 27.34 -8.41 3.72
CA ALA A 214 27.23 -8.59 2.29
C ALA A 214 27.44 -10.05 1.88
N PHE A 215 26.62 -10.49 0.94
CA PHE A 215 26.58 -11.84 0.41
C PHE A 215 26.79 -11.80 -1.10
N ASP A 216 27.77 -12.50 -1.60
CA ASP A 216 27.96 -12.69 -3.03
C ASP A 216 27.01 -13.77 -3.55
N LEU A 217 26.39 -13.49 -4.68
CA LEU A 217 25.56 -14.48 -5.36
C LEU A 217 26.41 -15.32 -6.33
N PRO A 218 26.12 -16.63 -6.42
CA PRO A 218 26.94 -17.54 -7.22
C PRO A 218 26.87 -17.30 -8.73
N ALA A 219 25.89 -16.54 -9.22
CA ALA A 219 25.74 -16.18 -10.61
C ALA A 219 26.05 -14.70 -10.78
N THR A 220 27.11 -14.37 -11.49
CA THR A 220 27.39 -12.99 -11.91
C THR A 220 26.51 -12.63 -13.09
N THR A 221 25.35 -12.07 -12.83
CA THR A 221 24.48 -11.55 -13.89
C THR A 221 24.81 -10.09 -14.13
N PRO A 222 25.27 -9.72 -15.34
CA PRO A 222 25.58 -8.33 -15.64
C PRO A 222 24.36 -7.43 -15.42
N ALA A 223 24.59 -6.19 -15.02
CA ALA A 223 23.53 -5.19 -14.84
C ALA A 223 22.69 -4.94 -16.11
N VAL A 224 23.24 -5.29 -17.27
CA VAL A 224 22.58 -5.25 -18.58
C VAL A 224 22.78 -6.57 -19.29
N THR A 225 21.68 -7.28 -19.56
CA THR A 225 21.70 -8.54 -20.29
C THR A 225 20.96 -8.43 -21.61
N THR A 226 21.31 -9.28 -22.56
CA THR A 226 20.57 -9.44 -23.80
C THR A 226 20.11 -10.90 -23.92
N ALA A 227 18.83 -11.09 -24.23
CA ALA A 227 18.26 -12.42 -24.44
C ALA A 227 17.54 -12.49 -25.80
N THR A 228 17.44 -13.70 -26.37
CA THR A 228 16.64 -13.93 -27.56
C THR A 228 15.17 -14.09 -27.15
N ALA A 229 14.26 -13.38 -27.81
CA ALA A 229 12.82 -13.46 -27.52
C ALA A 229 12.13 -14.69 -28.16
N THR A 230 12.85 -15.80 -28.36
CA THR A 230 12.29 -16.97 -29.09
C THR A 230 11.33 -17.82 -28.25
N ALA A 231 11.44 -17.76 -26.92
CA ALA A 231 10.57 -18.50 -26.02
C ALA A 231 10.38 -17.76 -24.68
N PRO A 232 9.84 -16.54 -24.69
CA PRO A 232 9.71 -15.75 -23.47
C PRO A 232 8.62 -16.32 -22.55
N ILE A 233 8.69 -15.94 -21.28
CA ILE A 233 7.52 -15.93 -20.41
C ILE A 233 6.87 -14.56 -20.57
N VAL A 234 5.62 -14.51 -21.00
CA VAL A 234 4.85 -13.26 -21.10
C VAL A 234 3.82 -13.24 -19.98
N LEU A 235 3.99 -12.29 -19.06
CA LEU A 235 3.17 -12.17 -17.87
C LEU A 235 2.13 -11.06 -18.04
N ALA A 236 0.86 -11.44 -18.10
CA ALA A 236 -0.27 -10.54 -17.92
C ALA A 236 -0.54 -10.42 -16.40
N GLY A 237 0.28 -9.59 -15.73
CA GLY A 237 0.32 -9.42 -14.28
C GLY A 237 1.33 -8.34 -13.91
N SER A 238 1.63 -8.23 -12.63
CA SER A 238 2.60 -7.29 -12.06
C SER A 238 3.87 -8.01 -11.57
N GLY A 239 4.81 -7.27 -10.98
CA GLY A 239 6.01 -7.82 -10.35
C GLY A 239 5.74 -8.88 -9.28
N GLU A 240 4.58 -8.83 -8.62
CA GLU A 240 4.14 -9.90 -7.73
C GLU A 240 4.05 -11.25 -8.44
N GLY A 241 3.51 -11.25 -9.67
CA GLY A 241 3.44 -12.46 -10.46
C GLY A 241 4.82 -13.04 -10.80
N ILE A 242 5.86 -12.19 -10.92
CA ILE A 242 7.24 -12.68 -11.10
C ILE A 242 7.74 -13.34 -9.82
N VAL A 243 7.52 -12.71 -8.66
CA VAL A 243 7.93 -13.28 -7.37
C VAL A 243 7.18 -14.58 -7.09
N ASP A 244 5.88 -14.65 -7.41
CA ASP A 244 5.08 -15.87 -7.25
C ASP A 244 5.54 -16.99 -8.22
N LEU A 245 5.97 -16.66 -9.44
CA LEU A 245 6.58 -17.63 -10.35
C LEU A 245 7.90 -18.18 -9.78
N ALA A 246 8.69 -17.32 -9.12
CA ALA A 246 9.91 -17.74 -8.44
C ALA A 246 9.59 -18.68 -7.27
N GLY A 247 8.63 -18.33 -6.41
CA GLY A 247 8.17 -19.15 -5.29
C GLY A 247 7.60 -20.48 -5.72
N ALA A 248 6.92 -20.53 -6.86
CA ALA A 248 6.44 -21.79 -7.46
C ALA A 248 7.56 -22.63 -8.14
N GLY A 249 8.80 -22.14 -8.16
CA GLY A 249 9.90 -22.80 -8.87
C GLY A 249 9.72 -22.84 -10.40
N LEU A 250 8.98 -21.88 -10.95
CA LEU A 250 8.62 -21.83 -12.36
C LEU A 250 9.36 -20.71 -13.10
N LEU A 251 10.11 -19.88 -12.41
CA LEU A 251 10.91 -18.83 -13.01
C LEU A 251 12.21 -19.42 -13.58
N ASP A 252 12.20 -19.64 -14.91
CA ASP A 252 13.35 -20.18 -15.64
C ASP A 252 14.36 -19.06 -15.93
N SER A 253 15.59 -19.19 -15.45
CA SER A 253 16.64 -18.19 -15.64
C SER A 253 17.03 -17.97 -17.12
N GLU A 254 16.87 -18.98 -17.97
CA GLU A 254 17.22 -18.90 -19.39
C GLU A 254 16.16 -18.21 -20.26
N ARG A 255 14.91 -18.09 -19.74
CA ARG A 255 13.81 -17.46 -20.46
C ARG A 255 13.66 -15.99 -20.07
N PRO A 256 13.62 -15.04 -21.00
CA PRO A 256 13.27 -13.68 -20.68
C PRO A 256 11.83 -13.60 -20.17
N VAL A 257 11.60 -12.76 -19.17
CA VAL A 257 10.25 -12.44 -18.67
C VAL A 257 9.88 -11.07 -19.21
N LEU A 258 8.73 -10.99 -19.84
CA LEU A 258 8.18 -9.77 -20.45
C LEU A 258 6.80 -9.50 -19.85
N TYR A 259 6.56 -8.26 -19.45
CA TYR A 259 5.20 -7.85 -19.10
C TYR A 259 4.36 -7.72 -20.37
N ALA A 260 3.16 -8.27 -20.36
CA ALA A 260 2.22 -8.16 -21.50
C ALA A 260 1.87 -6.69 -21.78
N GLY A 261 1.75 -5.84 -20.75
CA GLY A 261 1.54 -4.39 -20.91
C GLY A 261 2.69 -3.71 -21.65
N THR A 262 3.94 -3.97 -21.25
CA THR A 262 5.12 -3.41 -21.96
C THR A 262 5.18 -3.84 -23.43
N LEU A 263 4.79 -5.08 -23.72
CA LEU A 263 4.71 -5.55 -25.11
C LEU A 263 3.59 -4.82 -25.86
N ALA A 264 2.43 -4.64 -25.25
CA ALA A 264 1.31 -3.90 -25.86
C ALA A 264 1.74 -2.47 -26.20
N ASP A 265 2.36 -1.76 -25.28
CA ASP A 265 2.87 -0.40 -25.51
C ASP A 265 3.91 -0.36 -26.66
N ALA A 266 4.78 -1.36 -26.71
CA ALA A 266 5.77 -1.45 -27.78
C ALA A 266 5.12 -1.74 -29.15
N VAL A 267 4.03 -2.50 -29.20
CA VAL A 267 3.22 -2.75 -30.42
C VAL A 267 2.52 -1.46 -30.84
N ASP A 268 1.87 -0.77 -29.91
CA ASP A 268 1.14 0.48 -30.18
C ASP A 268 2.09 1.58 -30.66
N ALA A 269 3.29 1.63 -30.10
CA ALA A 269 4.36 2.52 -30.55
C ALA A 269 5.02 2.10 -31.89
N GLY A 270 4.65 0.95 -32.44
CA GLY A 270 5.26 0.40 -33.67
C GLY A 270 6.73 0.00 -33.52
N SER A 271 7.21 -0.18 -32.31
CA SER A 271 8.58 -0.58 -31.98
C SER A 271 8.77 -2.09 -31.85
N PHE A 272 7.69 -2.85 -31.78
CA PHE A 272 7.66 -4.31 -31.67
C PHE A 272 6.61 -4.90 -32.63
N ASP A 273 6.98 -5.97 -33.33
CA ASP A 273 6.06 -6.73 -34.19
C ASP A 273 5.53 -7.95 -33.40
N PRO A 274 4.21 -8.06 -33.14
CA PRO A 274 3.60 -9.20 -32.46
C PRO A 274 3.97 -10.57 -33.06
N ALA A 275 4.23 -10.63 -34.36
CA ALA A 275 4.67 -11.84 -35.02
C ALA A 275 6.06 -12.36 -34.58
N MET A 276 6.82 -11.53 -33.86
CA MET A 276 8.09 -11.94 -33.26
C MET A 276 7.91 -12.75 -31.97
N VAL A 277 6.71 -12.75 -31.37
CA VAL A 277 6.40 -13.62 -30.23
C VAL A 277 6.29 -15.05 -30.75
N GLY A 278 7.29 -15.87 -30.44
CA GLY A 278 7.41 -17.23 -31.01
C GLY A 278 6.35 -18.20 -30.48
N PRO A 279 6.16 -19.34 -31.17
CA PRO A 279 5.19 -20.36 -30.78
C PRO A 279 5.51 -21.05 -29.44
N ASP A 280 6.76 -20.97 -28.99
CA ASP A 280 7.21 -21.53 -27.73
C ASP A 280 7.04 -20.55 -26.54
N THR A 281 6.31 -19.47 -26.76
CA THR A 281 5.97 -18.49 -25.71
C THR A 281 5.10 -19.13 -24.63
N TRP A 282 5.45 -18.86 -23.38
CA TRP A 282 4.63 -19.25 -22.24
C TRP A 282 3.85 -18.04 -21.72
N TRP A 283 2.55 -18.07 -21.90
CA TRP A 283 1.64 -17.04 -21.42
C TRP A 283 1.23 -17.32 -19.97
N VAL A 284 1.42 -16.35 -19.11
CA VAL A 284 1.01 -16.42 -17.70
C VAL A 284 0.03 -15.29 -17.44
N VAL A 285 -1.19 -15.66 -17.07
CA VAL A 285 -2.20 -14.71 -16.60
C VAL A 285 -2.22 -14.74 -15.09
N SER A 286 -2.05 -13.59 -14.47
CA SER A 286 -2.04 -13.45 -13.01
C SER A 286 -3.10 -12.46 -12.54
N ASP A 287 -3.59 -12.64 -11.33
CA ASP A 287 -4.46 -11.70 -10.65
C ASP A 287 -3.71 -10.54 -9.97
N THR A 288 -2.40 -10.45 -10.20
CA THR A 288 -1.51 -9.53 -9.49
C THR A 288 -1.49 -8.11 -10.06
N ASN A 289 -1.77 -7.93 -11.36
CA ASN A 289 -1.90 -6.59 -11.94
C ASN A 289 -3.25 -5.97 -11.53
N ARG A 290 -3.34 -5.56 -10.27
CA ARG A 290 -4.57 -5.07 -9.67
C ARG A 290 -4.73 -3.58 -9.86
N ARG A 291 -5.93 -3.18 -10.28
CA ARG A 291 -6.32 -1.79 -10.17
C ARG A 291 -6.49 -1.45 -8.70
N GLN A 292 -5.61 -0.62 -8.19
CA GLN A 292 -5.57 -0.18 -6.79
C GLN A 292 -5.39 1.32 -6.76
N GLY A 293 -6.11 2.00 -5.87
CA GLY A 293 -5.73 3.35 -5.47
C GLY A 293 -4.42 3.27 -4.66
N ARG A 294 -3.40 3.97 -5.11
CA ARG A 294 -2.10 4.01 -4.43
C ARG A 294 -1.80 5.42 -3.98
N HIS A 295 -1.82 5.64 -2.68
CA HIS A 295 -1.28 6.85 -2.08
C HIS A 295 0.13 6.56 -1.58
N TRP A 296 1.02 7.54 -1.70
CA TRP A 296 2.43 7.40 -1.34
C TRP A 296 2.66 6.90 0.10
N SER A 297 1.79 7.22 1.03
CA SER A 297 1.89 6.85 2.45
C SER A 297 1.37 5.45 2.79
N THR A 298 0.83 4.71 1.82
CA THR A 298 0.10 3.47 2.09
C THR A 298 0.51 2.30 1.19
N VAL A 299 1.74 2.32 0.69
CA VAL A 299 2.24 1.30 -0.25
C VAL A 299 2.11 -0.12 0.32
N SER A 300 2.29 -0.28 1.63
CA SER A 300 2.15 -1.58 2.30
C SER A 300 0.69 -1.98 2.61
N ALA A 301 -0.24 -1.05 2.63
CA ALA A 301 -1.64 -1.31 2.99
C ALA A 301 -2.53 -1.74 1.81
N ASN A 302 -2.02 -1.67 0.58
CA ASN A 302 -2.82 -1.89 -0.64
C ASN A 302 -2.89 -3.34 -1.11
N LEU A 303 -2.33 -4.26 -0.38
CA LEU A 303 -2.04 -5.61 -0.87
C LEU A 303 -3.24 -6.45 -1.25
N GLY A 304 -4.36 -6.28 -0.67
CA GLY A 304 -5.52 -7.13 -0.94
C GLY A 304 -6.64 -6.44 -1.71
N ALA A 305 -6.55 -5.13 -1.82
CA ALA A 305 -7.64 -4.34 -2.35
C ALA A 305 -7.70 -4.38 -3.87
N LEU A 306 -8.91 -4.53 -4.37
CA LEU A 306 -9.24 -4.41 -5.78
C LEU A 306 -10.22 -3.27 -5.95
N GLU A 307 -9.91 -2.34 -6.83
CA GLU A 307 -10.90 -1.36 -7.27
C GLU A 307 -11.85 -1.96 -8.30
N ALA A 308 -13.00 -1.32 -8.48
CA ALA A 308 -13.93 -1.65 -9.53
C ALA A 308 -13.38 -1.28 -10.91
N ALA A 309 -13.98 -1.81 -11.96
CA ALA A 309 -13.66 -1.44 -13.34
C ALA A 309 -13.99 0.03 -13.67
N GLY A 310 -14.94 0.64 -12.95
CA GLY A 310 -15.30 2.06 -13.05
C GLY A 310 -14.67 2.92 -11.95
N PRO A 311 -14.90 4.24 -11.99
CA PRO A 311 -14.50 5.12 -10.91
C PRO A 311 -15.32 4.84 -9.64
N LEU A 312 -14.66 4.63 -8.50
CA LEU A 312 -15.32 4.46 -7.20
C LEU A 312 -15.65 5.78 -6.53
N GLN A 313 -14.91 6.82 -6.91
CA GLN A 313 -15.04 8.16 -6.33
C GLN A 313 -15.74 9.10 -7.31
N LEU A 314 -16.66 9.89 -6.78
CA LEU A 314 -17.35 10.96 -7.51
C LEU A 314 -16.55 12.26 -7.48
N ASP A 315 -15.75 12.45 -6.44
CA ASP A 315 -14.86 13.61 -6.29
C ASP A 315 -13.49 13.30 -6.90
N ASP A 316 -12.83 14.33 -7.45
CA ASP A 316 -11.44 14.20 -7.88
C ASP A 316 -10.53 13.84 -6.71
N ASP A 317 -9.65 12.88 -6.90
CA ASP A 317 -8.61 12.53 -5.93
C ASP A 317 -7.29 13.25 -6.26
N PRO A 318 -6.98 14.36 -5.58
CA PRO A 318 -5.77 15.14 -5.88
C PRO A 318 -4.48 14.49 -5.40
N GLY A 319 -4.57 13.38 -4.68
CA GLY A 319 -3.44 12.71 -4.03
C GLY A 319 -3.03 11.38 -4.67
N ASP A 320 -3.55 11.05 -5.83
CA ASP A 320 -3.25 9.80 -6.52
C ASP A 320 -1.82 9.81 -7.10
N ASN A 321 -0.92 9.09 -6.43
CA ASN A 321 0.47 8.87 -6.87
C ASN A 321 0.66 7.44 -7.38
N ARG A 322 -0.31 6.88 -8.07
CA ARG A 322 -0.22 5.51 -8.61
C ARG A 322 0.99 5.39 -9.52
N LEU A 323 1.75 4.33 -9.29
CA LEU A 323 2.73 3.86 -10.24
C LEU A 323 1.99 2.96 -11.22
N ASP A 324 1.47 3.53 -12.29
CA ASP A 324 0.79 2.76 -13.31
C ASP A 324 1.82 1.94 -14.10
N LEU A 325 1.78 0.62 -13.90
CA LEU A 325 2.55 -0.32 -14.71
C LEU A 325 2.00 -0.43 -16.13
N PHE A 326 0.71 -0.21 -16.25
CA PHE A 326 -0.05 -0.30 -17.48
C PHE A 326 -1.02 0.86 -17.47
N ASP A 327 -0.91 1.70 -18.46
CA ASP A 327 -1.77 2.87 -18.61
C ASP A 327 -3.24 2.41 -18.73
N ALA A 328 -4.13 2.99 -17.92
CA ALA A 328 -5.51 2.55 -17.76
C ALA A 328 -6.50 3.64 -18.18
N GLU A 329 -6.29 4.23 -19.34
CA GLU A 329 -7.23 5.19 -19.92
C GLU A 329 -8.12 4.49 -20.97
N GLY A 330 -9.32 4.14 -20.60
CA GLY A 330 -10.34 3.62 -21.51
C GLY A 330 -10.81 2.19 -21.22
N ASP A 331 -11.91 1.78 -21.81
CA ASP A 331 -12.55 0.48 -21.53
C ASP A 331 -11.66 -0.72 -21.91
N ASP A 332 -10.86 -0.62 -22.98
CA ASP A 332 -9.95 -1.70 -23.40
C ASP A 332 -8.78 -1.86 -22.46
N GLU A 333 -8.34 -0.79 -21.82
CA GLU A 333 -7.21 -0.82 -20.89
C GLU A 333 -7.58 -1.38 -19.52
N LEU A 334 -8.83 -1.18 -19.08
CA LEU A 334 -9.35 -1.84 -17.88
C LEU A 334 -9.38 -3.37 -18.03
N ALA A 335 -9.45 -3.89 -19.25
CA ALA A 335 -9.34 -5.32 -19.51
C ALA A 335 -7.92 -5.87 -19.32
N ARG A 336 -6.90 -5.00 -19.24
CA ARG A 336 -5.50 -5.35 -18.92
C ARG A 336 -5.22 -5.46 -17.42
N GLN A 337 -6.19 -5.09 -16.58
CA GLN A 337 -6.04 -5.08 -15.13
C GLN A 337 -6.94 -6.10 -14.44
N THR A 338 -6.52 -6.51 -13.25
CA THR A 338 -7.36 -7.28 -12.33
C THR A 338 -8.26 -6.31 -11.56
N VAL A 339 -9.56 -6.51 -11.67
CA VAL A 339 -10.59 -5.64 -11.08
C VAL A 339 -11.67 -6.44 -10.38
N GLY A 340 -12.33 -5.83 -9.39
CA GLY A 340 -13.56 -6.36 -8.84
C GLY A 340 -14.76 -5.96 -9.72
N VAL A 341 -15.61 -6.91 -10.05
CA VAL A 341 -16.82 -6.67 -10.85
C VAL A 341 -18.05 -7.25 -10.15
N HIS A 342 -19.13 -6.50 -10.20
CA HIS A 342 -20.44 -6.95 -9.72
C HIS A 342 -21.09 -7.83 -10.79
N VAL A 343 -21.55 -9.01 -10.40
CA VAL A 343 -22.10 -10.00 -11.34
C VAL A 343 -23.58 -10.33 -11.09
N ALA A 344 -24.13 -9.89 -9.98
CA ALA A 344 -25.54 -10.06 -9.64
C ALA A 344 -26.39 -8.83 -10.02
N ASP A 345 -27.19 -8.31 -9.08
CA ASP A 345 -28.15 -7.25 -9.36
C ASP A 345 -27.53 -5.85 -9.37
N VAL A 346 -26.35 -5.68 -8.76
CA VAL A 346 -25.62 -4.41 -8.74
C VAL A 346 -24.80 -4.25 -10.01
N VAL A 347 -24.77 -3.05 -10.57
CA VAL A 347 -23.91 -2.67 -11.69
C VAL A 347 -22.67 -1.95 -11.22
N ASP A 348 -22.86 -0.93 -10.35
CA ASP A 348 -21.79 -0.08 -9.86
C ASP A 348 -22.15 0.49 -8.49
N VAL A 349 -21.13 0.76 -7.66
CA VAL A 349 -21.28 1.43 -6.37
C VAL A 349 -20.21 2.49 -6.23
N ARG A 350 -20.63 3.71 -6.00
CA ARG A 350 -19.76 4.88 -5.94
C ARG A 350 -20.04 5.71 -4.69
N SER A 351 -19.07 6.55 -4.33
CA SER A 351 -19.24 7.55 -3.25
C SER A 351 -18.43 8.79 -3.56
N SER A 352 -18.68 9.89 -2.85
CA SER A 352 -17.85 11.11 -2.95
C SER A 352 -16.38 10.77 -2.77
N TYR A 353 -16.06 10.04 -1.71
CA TYR A 353 -14.78 9.37 -1.47
C TYR A 353 -14.95 8.32 -0.36
N TYR A 354 -13.89 7.56 -0.10
CA TYR A 354 -13.90 6.57 0.97
C TYR A 354 -12.58 6.59 1.76
N GLY A 355 -12.66 6.14 2.99
CA GLY A 355 -11.54 6.09 3.90
C GLY A 355 -11.07 7.48 4.32
N TYR A 356 -9.77 7.66 4.31
CA TYR A 356 -9.09 8.90 4.71
C TYR A 356 -8.42 9.54 3.50
N ARG A 357 -8.64 10.85 3.29
CA ARG A 357 -8.14 11.57 2.09
C ARG A 357 -6.62 11.57 1.91
N VAL A 358 -5.84 11.33 2.97
CA VAL A 358 -4.38 11.29 2.92
C VAL A 358 -3.85 9.86 2.82
N ALA A 359 -4.65 8.87 3.24
CA ALA A 359 -4.26 7.47 3.26
C ALA A 359 -5.34 6.61 2.61
N TYR A 360 -4.93 5.74 1.70
CA TYR A 360 -5.83 4.80 1.05
C TYR A 360 -6.25 3.71 2.04
N THR A 361 -7.56 3.58 2.24
CA THR A 361 -8.19 2.60 3.14
C THR A 361 -9.19 1.74 2.37
N PRO A 362 -8.73 0.70 1.65
CA PRO A 362 -9.56 -0.13 0.78
C PRO A 362 -10.70 -0.85 1.51
N GLU A 363 -10.53 -1.10 2.80
CA GLU A 363 -11.55 -1.68 3.69
C GLU A 363 -12.76 -0.77 3.93
N ASP A 364 -12.69 0.49 3.52
CA ASP A 364 -13.75 1.47 3.64
C ASP A 364 -14.47 1.74 2.29
N ALA A 365 -14.21 0.93 1.27
CA ALA A 365 -14.73 1.12 -0.08
C ALA A 365 -16.28 1.08 -0.14
N PRO A 366 -16.90 1.80 -1.11
CA PRO A 366 -18.36 1.99 -1.14
C PRO A 366 -19.17 0.70 -1.34
N TRP A 367 -18.62 -0.31 -2.02
CA TRP A 367 -19.33 -1.59 -2.21
C TRP A 367 -19.55 -2.40 -0.94
N PHE A 368 -18.80 -2.12 0.14
CA PHE A 368 -19.03 -2.77 1.44
C PHE A 368 -20.37 -2.41 2.09
N ALA A 369 -21.09 -1.45 1.52
CA ALA A 369 -22.46 -1.14 1.97
C ALA A 369 -23.55 -1.99 1.30
N VAL A 370 -23.20 -2.93 0.40
CA VAL A 370 -24.16 -3.82 -0.29
C VAL A 370 -23.66 -5.27 -0.40
N ASP A 371 -22.60 -5.63 0.32
CA ASP A 371 -21.98 -6.96 0.24
C ASP A 371 -22.69 -8.03 1.09
N GLY A 372 -23.67 -7.64 1.90
CA GLY A 372 -24.42 -8.53 2.78
C GLY A 372 -23.73 -8.86 4.09
N ASP A 373 -22.56 -8.28 4.36
CA ASP A 373 -21.79 -8.48 5.61
C ASP A 373 -21.87 -7.22 6.50
N PRO A 374 -22.67 -7.24 7.57
CA PRO A 374 -22.79 -6.07 8.45
C PRO A 374 -21.53 -5.76 9.28
N SER A 375 -20.48 -6.56 9.17
CA SER A 375 -19.18 -6.30 9.81
C SER A 375 -18.25 -5.41 8.96
N THR A 376 -18.48 -5.33 7.67
CA THR A 376 -17.84 -4.41 6.73
C THR A 376 -18.63 -3.11 6.60
N ALA A 377 -18.08 -2.07 5.99
CA ALA A 377 -18.80 -0.83 5.76
C ALA A 377 -18.08 0.09 4.77
N TRP A 378 -18.84 0.83 3.98
CA TRP A 378 -18.34 2.08 3.47
C TRP A 378 -18.13 3.06 4.63
N ARG A 379 -16.95 3.72 4.67
CA ARG A 379 -16.65 4.80 5.62
C ARG A 379 -15.98 5.95 4.91
N ALA A 380 -16.29 7.18 5.36
CA ALA A 380 -15.69 8.40 4.87
C ALA A 380 -15.73 9.50 5.94
N GLY A 381 -15.08 10.63 5.68
CA GLY A 381 -15.15 11.80 6.55
C GLY A 381 -14.28 11.73 7.80
N ILE A 382 -13.27 10.85 7.83
CA ILE A 382 -12.29 10.84 8.93
C ILE A 382 -11.55 12.18 8.94
N PHE A 383 -11.61 12.90 10.09
CA PHE A 383 -11.07 14.25 10.27
C PHE A 383 -11.65 15.35 9.38
N ASP A 384 -12.79 15.10 8.74
CA ASP A 384 -13.38 16.01 7.78
C ASP A 384 -14.86 16.28 8.09
N GLU A 385 -15.44 17.27 7.44
CA GLU A 385 -16.89 17.49 7.42
C GLU A 385 -17.55 16.44 6.55
N VAL A 386 -18.77 16.04 6.91
CA VAL A 386 -19.49 14.96 6.23
C VAL A 386 -20.75 15.40 5.51
N ASP A 387 -21.19 16.64 5.73
CA ASP A 387 -22.35 17.20 5.05
C ASP A 387 -22.13 17.25 3.53
N GLY A 388 -23.06 16.69 2.78
CA GLY A 388 -22.97 16.60 1.32
C GLY A 388 -22.19 15.39 0.81
N LEU A 389 -21.66 14.51 1.68
CA LEU A 389 -21.11 13.25 1.22
C LEU A 389 -22.19 12.37 0.61
N VAL A 390 -21.88 11.75 -0.49
CA VAL A 390 -22.79 10.94 -1.29
C VAL A 390 -22.28 9.50 -1.33
N TRP A 391 -23.21 8.56 -1.21
CA TRP A 391 -23.08 7.17 -1.58
C TRP A 391 -24.17 6.82 -2.59
N GLU A 392 -23.85 6.10 -3.67
CA GLU A 392 -24.82 5.71 -4.69
C GLU A 392 -24.57 4.31 -5.23
N VAL A 393 -25.66 3.67 -5.66
CA VAL A 393 -25.65 2.36 -6.30
C VAL A 393 -26.53 2.36 -7.54
N ASP A 394 -26.02 1.76 -8.62
CA ASP A 394 -26.74 1.51 -9.85
C ASP A 394 -27.10 0.03 -9.94
N LEU A 395 -28.36 -0.25 -10.30
CA LEU A 395 -28.92 -1.60 -10.37
C LEU A 395 -29.08 -2.04 -11.82
N ARG A 396 -28.90 -3.33 -12.05
CA ARG A 396 -29.05 -3.96 -13.38
C ARG A 396 -30.53 -3.98 -13.81
N ASP A 397 -31.40 -4.38 -12.90
CA ASP A 397 -32.83 -4.43 -13.10
C ASP A 397 -33.54 -3.51 -12.12
N PRO A 398 -34.73 -2.96 -12.48
CA PRO A 398 -35.46 -2.06 -11.57
C PRO A 398 -35.89 -2.76 -10.28
N ALA A 399 -35.53 -2.18 -9.14
CA ALA A 399 -36.01 -2.59 -7.82
C ALA A 399 -37.34 -1.93 -7.45
N PRO A 400 -38.24 -2.57 -6.66
CA PRO A 400 -39.49 -2.00 -6.26
C PRO A 400 -39.29 -0.82 -5.30
N ALA A 401 -39.96 0.31 -5.57
CA ALA A 401 -39.91 1.50 -4.73
C ALA A 401 -40.82 1.38 -3.49
N THR A 402 -40.54 0.43 -2.62
CA THR A 402 -41.32 0.18 -1.41
C THR A 402 -40.62 0.67 -0.14
N ALA A 403 -39.40 0.24 0.07
CA ALA A 403 -38.60 0.60 1.23
C ALA A 403 -37.11 0.37 0.95
N VAL A 404 -36.25 0.99 1.76
CA VAL A 404 -34.81 0.71 1.85
C VAL A 404 -34.47 0.52 3.32
N GLU A 405 -33.65 -0.45 3.65
CA GLU A 405 -33.15 -0.63 5.02
C GLU A 405 -31.71 -0.10 5.10
N ILE A 406 -31.45 0.78 6.07
CA ILE A 406 -30.14 1.38 6.29
C ILE A 406 -29.57 0.92 7.62
N LEU A 407 -28.36 0.34 7.58
CA LEU A 407 -27.55 0.00 8.74
C LEU A 407 -26.26 0.79 8.71
N GLN A 408 -25.98 1.55 9.75
CA GLN A 408 -24.70 2.23 9.94
C GLN A 408 -23.68 1.29 10.62
N PRO A 409 -22.36 1.56 10.53
CA PRO A 409 -21.36 0.68 11.12
C PRO A 409 -21.60 0.38 12.59
N VAL A 410 -21.62 -0.91 12.94
CA VAL A 410 -21.75 -1.40 14.32
C VAL A 410 -20.43 -1.88 14.91
N THR A 411 -19.38 -1.91 14.09
CA THR A 411 -18.00 -2.30 14.43
C THR A 411 -17.03 -1.16 14.17
N GLY A 412 -15.85 -1.20 14.78
CA GLY A 412 -14.83 -0.17 14.62
C GLY A 412 -15.13 1.11 15.40
N ALA A 413 -14.73 2.27 14.88
CA ALA A 413 -15.00 3.57 15.47
C ALA A 413 -16.43 4.02 15.11
N THR A 414 -17.40 3.77 15.99
CA THR A 414 -18.82 3.97 15.75
C THR A 414 -19.45 5.13 16.51
N ASN A 415 -18.65 6.02 17.07
CA ASN A 415 -19.11 7.16 17.88
C ASN A 415 -19.52 8.39 17.06
N ARG A 416 -19.24 8.42 15.76
CA ARG A 416 -19.78 9.39 14.79
C ARG A 416 -20.74 8.66 13.86
N PHE A 417 -21.93 9.23 13.65
CA PHE A 417 -22.98 8.59 12.86
C PHE A 417 -23.89 9.63 12.20
N ILE A 418 -24.49 9.22 11.09
CA ILE A 418 -25.43 10.02 10.32
C ILE A 418 -26.74 10.14 11.09
N THR A 419 -27.26 11.35 11.27
CA THR A 419 -28.54 11.61 11.90
C THR A 419 -29.62 11.99 10.89
N ARG A 420 -29.24 12.51 9.72
CA ARG A 420 -30.16 12.87 8.64
C ARG A 420 -29.52 12.65 7.29
N ALA A 421 -30.29 12.07 6.38
CA ALA A 421 -29.86 11.79 5.02
C ALA A 421 -30.97 12.19 4.02
N ARG A 422 -30.57 12.40 2.76
CA ARG A 422 -31.47 12.53 1.62
C ARG A 422 -31.35 11.29 0.77
N ILE A 423 -32.49 10.66 0.48
CA ILE A 423 -32.60 9.56 -0.47
C ILE A 423 -33.09 10.11 -1.79
N THR A 424 -32.40 9.78 -2.90
CA THR A 424 -32.78 10.15 -4.24
C THR A 424 -32.87 8.89 -5.11
N LEU A 425 -33.95 8.76 -5.86
CA LEU A 425 -34.22 7.66 -6.78
C LEU A 425 -34.19 8.17 -8.21
N ASP A 426 -33.40 7.53 -9.09
CA ASP A 426 -33.24 7.83 -10.52
C ASP A 426 -33.02 9.33 -10.80
N ASP A 427 -32.32 10.05 -9.92
CA ASP A 427 -32.11 11.52 -9.96
C ASP A 427 -33.40 12.37 -10.09
N SER A 428 -34.55 11.76 -9.90
CA SER A 428 -35.86 12.39 -10.17
C SER A 428 -36.67 12.66 -8.93
N VAL A 429 -36.61 11.82 -7.92
CA VAL A 429 -37.37 11.92 -6.68
C VAL A 429 -36.45 11.90 -5.49
N SER A 430 -36.57 12.93 -4.64
CA SER A 430 -35.75 13.05 -3.43
C SER A 430 -36.59 13.32 -2.21
N PHE A 431 -36.22 12.73 -1.06
CA PHE A 431 -36.84 13.00 0.23
C PHE A 431 -35.83 12.86 1.37
N ASP A 432 -36.01 13.66 2.40
CA ASP A 432 -35.15 13.67 3.57
C ASP A 432 -35.67 12.67 4.62
N VAL A 433 -34.75 11.99 5.30
CA VAL A 433 -35.05 11.02 6.34
C VAL A 433 -34.19 11.25 7.57
N ASP A 434 -34.77 11.08 8.76
CA ASP A 434 -34.04 11.07 10.02
C ASP A 434 -33.64 9.62 10.35
N LEU A 435 -32.35 9.43 10.66
CA LEU A 435 -31.78 8.16 11.08
C LEU A 435 -31.68 8.12 12.61
N ASP A 436 -32.38 7.19 13.23
CA ASP A 436 -32.40 7.00 14.67
C ASP A 436 -31.57 5.79 15.14
N ASP A 437 -31.71 5.41 16.41
CA ASP A 437 -30.97 4.30 17.01
C ASP A 437 -31.15 2.96 16.29
N ARG A 438 -32.23 2.78 15.54
CA ARG A 438 -32.46 1.55 14.76
C ARG A 438 -31.45 1.41 13.62
N SER A 439 -31.04 2.52 13.03
CA SER A 439 -30.02 2.51 11.97
C SER A 439 -28.64 2.08 12.46
N ARG A 440 -28.41 2.04 13.77
CA ARG A 440 -27.14 1.65 14.41
C ARG A 440 -27.23 0.29 15.12
N ALA A 441 -28.27 -0.45 14.88
CA ALA A 441 -28.50 -1.78 15.46
C ALA A 441 -29.08 -2.72 14.42
N LEU A 442 -28.70 -3.98 14.45
CA LEU A 442 -29.23 -5.00 13.56
C LEU A 442 -30.77 -5.18 13.78
N PRO A 443 -31.53 -5.34 12.72
CA PRO A 443 -31.11 -5.49 11.33
C PRO A 443 -30.78 -4.16 10.63
N GLY A 444 -31.24 -3.01 11.09
CA GLY A 444 -31.19 -1.70 10.49
C GLY A 444 -32.48 -0.93 10.63
N GLN A 445 -32.54 0.27 10.11
CA GLN A 445 -33.74 1.10 10.05
C GLN A 445 -34.40 1.00 8.68
N THR A 446 -35.61 0.49 8.64
CA THR A 446 -36.41 0.49 7.42
C THR A 446 -36.98 1.89 7.16
N ILE A 447 -36.75 2.40 5.98
CA ILE A 447 -37.20 3.68 5.45
C ILE A 447 -38.24 3.38 4.36
N GLU A 448 -39.50 3.65 4.64
CA GLU A 448 -40.56 3.52 3.65
C GLU A 448 -40.44 4.61 2.59
N ILE A 449 -40.50 4.24 1.31
CA ILE A 449 -40.53 5.21 0.20
C ILE A 449 -41.95 5.74 0.06
N PRO A 450 -42.18 7.07 0.14
CA PRO A 450 -43.51 7.63 0.09
C PRO A 450 -44.25 7.33 -1.22
N SER A 451 -45.39 6.68 -1.15
CA SER A 451 -46.19 6.26 -2.33
C SER A 451 -46.80 7.43 -3.12
N ASP A 452 -46.86 8.63 -2.53
CA ASP A 452 -47.37 9.85 -3.17
C ASP A 452 -46.40 10.42 -4.24
N PHE A 453 -45.16 9.96 -4.27
CA PHE A 453 -44.24 10.27 -5.36
C PHE A 453 -44.57 9.57 -6.68
N GLY A 454 -45.38 8.52 -6.65
CA GLY A 454 -45.82 7.81 -7.85
C GLY A 454 -44.71 7.00 -8.55
N VAL A 455 -43.62 6.71 -7.84
CA VAL A 455 -42.53 5.85 -8.33
C VAL A 455 -42.82 4.41 -7.95
N GLU A 456 -42.90 3.52 -8.92
CA GLU A 456 -43.14 2.09 -8.69
C GLU A 456 -41.83 1.29 -8.58
N SER A 457 -40.82 1.72 -9.28
CA SER A 457 -39.48 1.08 -9.27
C SER A 457 -38.40 2.10 -9.63
N TYR A 458 -37.14 1.75 -9.34
CA TYR A 458 -35.97 2.57 -9.64
C TYR A 458 -34.74 1.69 -9.99
N THR A 459 -33.78 2.25 -10.70
CA THR A 459 -32.52 1.61 -11.07
C THR A 459 -31.30 2.28 -10.43
N SER A 460 -31.46 3.48 -9.84
CA SER A 460 -30.40 4.17 -9.13
C SER A 460 -30.89 4.67 -7.78
N LEU A 461 -30.10 4.45 -6.75
CA LEU A 461 -30.32 4.94 -5.39
C LEU A 461 -29.11 5.72 -4.92
N ARG A 462 -29.35 6.97 -4.52
CA ARG A 462 -28.35 7.85 -3.93
C ARG A 462 -28.72 8.21 -2.49
N ILE A 463 -27.74 8.18 -1.60
CA ILE A 463 -27.86 8.61 -0.20
C ILE A 463 -26.87 9.76 0.01
N GLU A 464 -27.39 10.97 0.24
CA GLU A 464 -26.61 12.15 0.58
C GLU A 464 -26.69 12.40 2.08
N VAL A 465 -25.56 12.60 2.73
CA VAL A 465 -25.49 12.93 4.16
C VAL A 465 -25.87 14.40 4.36
N LEU A 466 -26.86 14.67 5.20
CA LEU A 466 -27.31 16.04 5.50
C LEU A 466 -26.91 16.50 6.90
N ALA A 467 -26.68 15.58 7.82
CA ALA A 467 -26.24 15.90 9.17
C ALA A 467 -25.71 14.66 9.88
N ASP A 468 -24.80 14.86 10.80
CA ASP A 468 -24.30 13.88 11.74
C ASP A 468 -24.62 14.24 13.21
N ASN A 469 -24.12 13.46 14.15
CA ASN A 469 -24.28 13.73 15.59
C ASN A 469 -23.25 14.73 16.16
N VAL A 470 -22.31 15.19 15.37
CA VAL A 470 -21.22 16.10 15.78
C VAL A 470 -21.50 17.54 15.35
N GLY A 471 -22.09 17.73 14.16
CA GLY A 471 -22.32 19.04 13.54
C GLY A 471 -21.04 19.64 12.96
N GLU A 472 -21.04 20.97 12.73
CA GLU A 472 -19.90 21.68 12.16
C GLU A 472 -18.65 21.56 13.03
N ILE A 473 -17.52 21.26 12.38
CA ILE A 473 -16.21 21.16 13.02
C ILE A 473 -15.44 22.43 12.72
N SER A 474 -15.12 23.22 13.76
CA SER A 474 -14.40 24.50 13.58
C SER A 474 -12.88 24.34 13.41
N SER A 475 -12.31 23.14 13.65
CA SER A 475 -10.89 22.84 13.55
C SER A 475 -10.69 21.33 13.47
N TYR A 476 -9.49 20.91 13.05
CA TYR A 476 -9.09 19.51 13.07
C TYR A 476 -9.21 18.91 14.48
N VAL A 477 -10.00 17.88 14.65
CA VAL A 477 -10.35 17.30 15.95
C VAL A 477 -10.20 15.77 16.02
N GLY A 478 -9.62 15.12 15.05
CA GLY A 478 -9.37 13.68 15.10
C GLY A 478 -10.64 12.85 15.22
N GLN A 479 -11.68 13.17 14.48
CA GLN A 479 -12.97 12.50 14.54
C GLN A 479 -12.97 11.21 13.70
N PRO A 480 -13.67 10.14 14.11
CA PRO A 480 -13.91 8.99 13.25
C PRO A 480 -14.81 9.37 12.06
N GLY A 481 -14.74 8.57 10.99
CA GLY A 481 -15.64 8.70 9.85
C GLY A 481 -17.10 8.31 10.17
N ILE A 482 -17.98 8.71 9.27
CA ILE A 482 -19.34 8.15 9.18
C ILE A 482 -19.34 6.97 8.20
N GLY A 483 -20.44 6.24 8.09
CA GLY A 483 -20.53 5.17 7.08
C GLY A 483 -21.88 4.50 6.98
N LEU A 484 -21.92 3.58 6.01
CA LEU A 484 -23.05 2.65 5.80
C LEU A 484 -22.47 1.23 5.82
N ALA A 485 -22.93 0.40 6.77
CA ALA A 485 -22.57 -1.01 6.83
C ALA A 485 -23.42 -1.83 5.86
N GLU A 486 -24.72 -1.46 5.75
CA GLU A 486 -25.62 -2.12 4.81
C GLU A 486 -26.70 -1.16 4.30
N VAL A 487 -26.92 -1.18 3.01
CA VAL A 487 -28.06 -0.59 2.32
C VAL A 487 -28.80 -1.73 1.63
N ARG A 488 -29.84 -2.25 2.30
CA ARG A 488 -30.61 -3.37 1.77
C ARG A 488 -31.79 -2.87 0.96
N ILE A 489 -31.80 -3.26 -0.30
CA ILE A 489 -32.85 -2.96 -1.27
C ILE A 489 -33.65 -4.24 -1.48
N PRO A 490 -34.99 -4.23 -1.34
CA PRO A 490 -35.82 -5.44 -1.47
C PRO A 490 -35.63 -6.13 -2.83
N GLY A 491 -35.24 -7.39 -2.78
CA GLY A 491 -35.06 -8.21 -3.99
C GLY A 491 -33.73 -8.01 -4.71
N VAL A 492 -32.85 -7.16 -4.17
CA VAL A 492 -31.51 -6.95 -4.70
C VAL A 492 -30.50 -7.72 -3.86
N SER A 493 -29.60 -8.41 -4.52
CA SER A 493 -28.43 -9.06 -3.93
C SER A 493 -27.19 -8.68 -4.73
N ASP A 494 -26.04 -8.63 -4.10
CA ASP A 494 -24.77 -8.43 -4.80
C ASP A 494 -23.88 -9.65 -4.68
N ASP A 495 -23.16 -9.89 -5.76
CA ASP A 495 -22.08 -10.87 -5.84
C ASP A 495 -20.92 -10.22 -6.60
N ARG A 496 -19.76 -10.13 -5.94
CA ARG A 496 -18.58 -9.50 -6.51
C ARG A 496 -17.51 -10.56 -6.76
N VAL A 497 -17.01 -10.58 -7.99
CA VAL A 497 -15.95 -11.52 -8.40
C VAL A 497 -14.72 -10.78 -8.89
N VAL A 498 -13.59 -11.45 -8.81
CA VAL A 498 -12.31 -10.95 -9.36
C VAL A 498 -12.26 -11.30 -10.83
N ARG A 499 -12.13 -10.29 -11.69
CA ARG A 499 -11.86 -10.45 -13.12
C ARG A 499 -10.38 -10.22 -13.36
N VAL A 500 -9.69 -11.25 -13.82
CA VAL A 500 -8.26 -11.17 -14.20
C VAL A 500 -8.08 -10.54 -15.58
N PRO A 501 -6.86 -10.11 -15.94
CA PRO A 501 -6.59 -9.55 -17.26
C PRO A 501 -6.99 -10.49 -18.40
N SER A 502 -7.53 -9.91 -19.47
CA SER A 502 -7.77 -10.64 -20.73
C SER A 502 -6.55 -10.52 -21.63
N LEU A 503 -6.03 -11.65 -22.12
CA LEU A 503 -4.89 -11.64 -23.05
C LEU A 503 -5.19 -10.89 -24.34
N ASP A 504 -6.44 -10.90 -24.80
CA ASP A 504 -6.88 -10.19 -26.01
C ASP A 504 -6.70 -8.68 -25.91
N ALA A 505 -6.88 -8.15 -24.70
CA ALA A 505 -6.78 -6.72 -24.43
C ALA A 505 -5.37 -6.15 -24.63
N PHE A 506 -4.35 -7.01 -24.65
CA PHE A 506 -2.98 -6.57 -24.90
C PHE A 506 -2.63 -6.43 -26.38
N GLY A 507 -3.46 -6.95 -27.30
CA GLY A 507 -3.21 -6.87 -28.74
C GLY A 507 -1.95 -7.59 -29.24
N VAL A 508 -1.28 -8.35 -28.35
CA VAL A 508 -0.01 -9.05 -28.63
C VAL A 508 -0.21 -10.54 -28.93
N VAL A 509 -1.45 -11.01 -28.81
CA VAL A 509 -1.82 -12.42 -28.95
C VAL A 509 -2.77 -12.60 -30.11
N ASP A 510 -2.47 -13.55 -30.98
CA ASP A 510 -3.49 -14.12 -31.83
C ASP A 510 -4.25 -15.18 -31.01
N THR A 511 -5.48 -14.87 -30.62
CA THR A 511 -6.31 -15.74 -29.77
C THR A 511 -6.64 -17.07 -30.40
N ASP A 512 -6.69 -17.12 -31.73
CA ASP A 512 -6.86 -18.37 -32.47
C ASP A 512 -5.63 -19.30 -32.35
N ALA A 513 -4.45 -18.71 -32.11
CA ALA A 513 -3.19 -19.43 -31.91
C ALA A 513 -2.94 -19.85 -30.45
N LEU A 514 -3.64 -19.28 -29.48
CA LEU A 514 -3.47 -19.60 -28.04
C LEU A 514 -3.75 -21.07 -27.72
N GLY A 515 -4.62 -21.72 -28.46
CA GLY A 515 -4.96 -23.14 -28.26
C GLY A 515 -3.77 -24.09 -28.39
N ASP A 516 -2.72 -23.68 -29.11
CA ASP A 516 -1.49 -24.46 -29.34
C ASP A 516 -0.31 -24.00 -28.46
N GLN A 517 -0.46 -22.90 -27.66
CA GLN A 517 0.60 -22.36 -26.84
C GLN A 517 0.38 -22.68 -25.35
N ARG A 518 1.49 -22.79 -24.62
CA ARG A 518 1.43 -23.00 -23.18
C ARG A 518 0.84 -21.78 -22.48
N THR A 519 -0.31 -21.95 -21.81
CA THR A 519 -0.96 -20.93 -21.01
C THR A 519 -1.10 -21.42 -19.57
N SER A 520 -0.84 -20.56 -18.60
CA SER A 520 -0.99 -20.84 -17.17
C SER A 520 -1.70 -19.69 -16.48
N TRP A 521 -2.45 -20.02 -15.44
CA TRP A 521 -3.06 -19.03 -14.54
C TRP A 521 -2.39 -19.12 -13.19
N LEU A 522 -1.97 -17.97 -12.67
CA LEU A 522 -1.31 -17.80 -11.38
C LEU A 522 -2.15 -16.89 -10.50
N PHE A 523 -2.74 -17.45 -9.44
CA PHE A 523 -3.58 -16.71 -8.52
C PHE A 523 -2.88 -16.58 -7.17
N THR A 524 -2.76 -15.34 -6.71
CA THR A 524 -2.25 -15.05 -5.37
C THR A 524 -3.36 -15.06 -4.34
N ARG A 525 -3.08 -15.62 -3.16
CA ARG A 525 -3.92 -15.42 -1.99
C ARG A 525 -3.60 -14.08 -1.38
N GLN A 526 -4.57 -13.18 -1.37
CA GLN A 526 -4.37 -11.87 -0.78
C GLN A 526 -5.25 -11.66 0.43
N ARG A 527 -4.77 -10.79 1.29
CA ARG A 527 -5.40 -10.39 2.53
C ARG A 527 -5.96 -9.00 2.37
N LEU A 528 -7.17 -8.77 2.89
CA LEU A 528 -7.80 -7.44 2.89
C LEU A 528 -7.09 -6.48 3.86
N ASP A 529 -6.60 -7.00 4.99
CA ASP A 529 -5.88 -6.23 5.98
C ASP A 529 -4.57 -6.92 6.36
N PRO A 530 -3.44 -6.45 5.86
CA PRO A 530 -2.13 -7.01 6.21
C PRO A 530 -1.79 -6.87 7.69
N ALA A 531 -2.36 -5.89 8.40
CA ALA A 531 -2.06 -5.66 9.82
C ALA A 531 -2.80 -6.63 10.75
N THR A 532 -3.99 -7.08 10.36
CA THR A 532 -4.79 -8.08 11.10
C THR A 532 -4.73 -9.46 10.46
N SER A 533 -3.96 -9.62 9.41
CA SER A 533 -3.88 -10.83 8.62
C SER A 533 -3.60 -12.06 9.45
N ASN A 534 -4.35 -13.10 9.15
CA ASN A 534 -3.97 -14.44 9.55
C ASN A 534 -2.72 -14.83 8.74
N GLN A 535 -1.56 -14.59 9.33
CA GLN A 535 -0.24 -14.70 8.70
C GLN A 535 0.16 -16.12 8.32
N PHE A 536 -0.68 -17.10 8.65
CA PHE A 536 -0.42 -18.52 8.50
C PHE A 536 -1.21 -19.15 7.35
N ASP A 537 -1.64 -18.38 6.36
CA ASP A 537 -2.08 -18.99 5.11
C ASP A 537 -0.88 -19.68 4.49
N ALA A 538 -0.91 -21.00 4.49
CA ALA A 538 0.19 -21.85 4.10
C ALA A 538 0.50 -21.83 2.58
N GLU A 539 -0.40 -21.26 1.78
CA GLU A 539 -0.26 -21.20 0.32
C GLU A 539 -0.49 -19.77 -0.17
N PRO A 540 0.58 -19.01 -0.42
CA PRO A 540 0.47 -17.62 -0.88
C PRO A 540 -0.03 -17.50 -2.33
N PHE A 541 0.09 -18.55 -3.14
CA PHE A 541 -0.31 -18.56 -4.53
C PHE A 541 -0.91 -19.89 -4.96
N LEU A 542 -1.64 -19.87 -6.06
CA LEU A 542 -2.18 -21.05 -6.74
C LEU A 542 -1.82 -20.99 -8.21
N VAL A 543 -1.12 -21.99 -8.71
CA VAL A 543 -0.77 -22.13 -10.13
C VAL A 543 -1.60 -23.21 -10.79
N ARG A 544 -2.22 -22.88 -11.92
CA ARG A 544 -2.86 -23.86 -12.81
C ARG A 544 -2.37 -23.64 -14.22
N SER A 545 -1.92 -24.71 -14.87
CA SER A 545 -1.51 -24.72 -16.29
C SER A 545 -2.48 -25.59 -17.09
N PHE A 546 -2.80 -25.12 -18.28
CA PHE A 546 -3.66 -25.81 -19.24
C PHE A 546 -2.96 -25.96 -20.57
#